data_56de7cfb22d5f456496098c543b427a5
#
_entry.id   56de7cfb22d5f456496098c543b427a5
#
_cell.length_a   1.000
_cell.length_b   1.000
_cell.length_c   1.000
_cell.angle_alpha   90.00
_cell.angle_beta   90.00
_cell.angle_gamma   90.00
#
_symmetry.space_group_name_H-M   'P 1'
#
loop_
_entity.id
_entity.type
_entity.pdbx_description
1 polymer ?
#
loop_
_entity_poly.entity_id
_entity_poly.type
_entity_poly.pdbx_seq_one_letter_code
_entity_poly.pdbx_strand_id
1 'polypeptide(L)'
;TEYYAPLSQLADIERPTLFDYEMTLDLYYFAQMWKDRSKVVTKRDLEELTAAWGSKFDMLNLQWIYRSKRYYHMTSAQIYALLIPVHHRLKKDVVKALVEAENMSAFSQLLEQTYYAKRYDSFKVDTLESMYAAIMKHILSSESRQDPYSVATIYSYLYHKEHEVNRLIIALECVRYRISADEAMQHIAKT
;
A
#
# COMPACT_ATOMS: atom_id res chain seq x y z
N THR A 1 -9.81 -14.24 -21.17
CA THR A 1 -8.92 -13.20 -20.61
C THR A 1 -8.22 -13.75 -19.38
N GLU A 2 -7.03 -13.27 -19.04
CA GLU A 2 -6.25 -13.71 -17.87
C GLU A 2 -6.98 -13.45 -16.53
N TYR A 3 -7.87 -12.47 -16.48
CA TYR A 3 -8.70 -12.16 -15.30
C TYR A 3 -9.88 -13.12 -15.10
N TYR A 4 -10.18 -13.99 -16.05
CA TYR A 4 -11.29 -14.94 -15.90
C TYR A 4 -11.00 -15.97 -14.81
N ALA A 5 -9.80 -16.50 -14.75
CA ALA A 5 -9.43 -17.53 -13.78
C ALA A 5 -9.58 -17.09 -12.31
N PRO A 6 -9.08 -15.93 -11.87
CA PRO A 6 -9.33 -15.45 -10.50
C PRO A 6 -10.81 -15.18 -10.23
N LEU A 7 -11.54 -14.62 -11.19
CA LEU A 7 -12.97 -14.32 -11.01
C LEU A 7 -13.85 -15.56 -10.97
N SER A 8 -13.47 -16.64 -11.66
CA SER A 8 -14.23 -17.89 -11.64
C SER A 8 -14.26 -18.54 -10.24
N GLN A 9 -13.28 -18.27 -9.39
CA GLN A 9 -13.24 -18.75 -8.01
C GLN A 9 -14.38 -18.14 -7.16
N LEU A 10 -14.88 -16.96 -7.54
CA LEU A 10 -16.00 -16.32 -6.85
C LEU A 10 -17.35 -16.98 -7.18
N ALA A 11 -17.41 -17.80 -8.24
CA ALA A 11 -18.64 -18.54 -8.61
C ALA A 11 -19.05 -19.57 -7.54
N ASP A 12 -18.10 -20.00 -6.70
CA ASP A 12 -18.34 -20.94 -5.60
C ASP A 12 -18.88 -20.22 -4.33
N ILE A 13 -18.88 -18.90 -4.33
CA ILE A 13 -19.44 -18.09 -3.24
C ILE A 13 -20.93 -17.86 -3.50
N GLU A 14 -21.79 -18.21 -2.56
CA GLU A 14 -23.25 -18.16 -2.73
C GLU A 14 -23.80 -16.77 -3.12
N ARG A 15 -23.15 -15.69 -2.58
CA ARG A 15 -23.51 -14.29 -2.90
C ARG A 15 -22.27 -13.41 -2.86
N PRO A 16 -21.44 -13.39 -3.91
CA PRO A 16 -20.28 -12.51 -3.95
C PRO A 16 -20.72 -11.05 -4.01
N THR A 17 -20.07 -10.21 -3.22
CA THR A 17 -20.29 -8.75 -3.20
C THR A 17 -19.38 -8.05 -4.21
N LEU A 18 -19.66 -6.78 -4.52
CA LEU A 18 -18.77 -5.95 -5.33
C LEU A 18 -17.34 -5.91 -4.74
N PHE A 19 -17.25 -5.83 -3.42
CA PHE A 19 -15.98 -5.86 -2.70
C PHE A 19 -15.18 -7.14 -2.97
N ASP A 20 -15.82 -8.31 -3.01
CA ASP A 20 -15.13 -9.58 -3.29
C ASP A 20 -14.54 -9.59 -4.71
N TYR A 21 -15.27 -9.03 -5.70
CA TYR A 21 -14.77 -8.89 -7.07
C TYR A 21 -13.58 -7.92 -7.13
N GLU A 22 -13.70 -6.74 -6.54
CA GLU A 22 -12.64 -5.72 -6.51
C GLU A 22 -11.38 -6.26 -5.83
N MET A 23 -11.50 -6.85 -4.64
CA MET A 23 -10.36 -7.44 -3.92
C MET A 23 -9.69 -8.56 -4.70
N THR A 24 -10.48 -9.44 -5.34
CA THR A 24 -9.92 -10.54 -6.14
C THR A 24 -9.11 -10.00 -7.32
N LEU A 25 -9.62 -8.98 -8.00
CA LEU A 25 -8.92 -8.35 -9.12
C LEU A 25 -7.67 -7.60 -8.66
N ASP A 26 -7.74 -6.85 -7.57
CA ASP A 26 -6.61 -6.10 -7.02
C ASP A 26 -5.47 -7.03 -6.57
N LEU A 27 -5.80 -8.09 -5.81
CA LEU A 27 -4.81 -9.07 -5.36
C LEU A 27 -4.15 -9.79 -6.54
N TYR A 28 -4.95 -10.16 -7.54
CA TYR A 28 -4.44 -10.76 -8.78
C TYR A 28 -3.50 -9.79 -9.52
N TYR A 29 -3.92 -8.54 -9.68
CA TYR A 29 -3.14 -7.50 -10.33
C TYR A 29 -1.79 -7.29 -9.63
N PHE A 30 -1.77 -7.12 -8.30
CA PHE A 30 -0.54 -6.95 -7.54
C PHE A 30 0.39 -8.17 -7.63
N ALA A 31 -0.17 -9.37 -7.52
CA ALA A 31 0.59 -10.60 -7.66
C ALA A 31 1.21 -10.76 -9.06
N GLN A 32 0.44 -10.44 -10.10
CA GLN A 32 0.89 -10.50 -11.48
C GLN A 32 1.96 -9.44 -11.78
N MET A 33 1.74 -8.21 -11.34
CA MET A 33 2.72 -7.13 -11.46
C MET A 33 4.05 -7.50 -10.79
N TRP A 34 4.00 -8.07 -9.59
CA TRP A 34 5.20 -8.56 -8.90
C TRP A 34 5.92 -9.67 -9.65
N LYS A 35 5.19 -10.62 -10.19
CA LYS A 35 5.72 -11.74 -10.97
C LYS A 35 6.39 -11.28 -12.27
N ASP A 36 5.75 -10.33 -12.95
CA ASP A 36 6.18 -9.90 -14.28
C ASP A 36 7.27 -8.82 -14.28
N ARG A 37 7.56 -8.21 -13.10
CA ARG A 37 8.56 -7.14 -12.98
C ARG A 37 9.92 -7.48 -13.59
N SER A 38 10.35 -8.76 -13.50
CA SER A 38 11.64 -9.23 -14.03
C SER A 38 11.66 -9.51 -15.53
N LYS A 39 10.49 -9.49 -16.19
CA LYS A 39 10.38 -9.81 -17.63
C LYS A 39 10.56 -8.62 -18.52
N VAL A 40 10.32 -7.41 -18.01
CA VAL A 40 10.16 -6.19 -18.83
C VAL A 40 11.25 -5.16 -18.61
N VAL A 41 12.18 -5.37 -17.68
CA VAL A 41 13.20 -4.37 -17.32
C VAL A 41 14.60 -4.99 -17.23
N THR A 42 15.62 -4.12 -17.29
CA THR A 42 17.02 -4.51 -17.09
C THR A 42 17.26 -4.96 -15.65
N LYS A 43 18.37 -5.65 -15.37
CA LYS A 43 18.70 -6.10 -14.01
C LYS A 43 18.77 -4.93 -13.02
N ARG A 44 19.29 -3.79 -13.43
CA ARG A 44 19.41 -2.59 -12.60
C ARG A 44 18.05 -2.01 -12.28
N ASP A 45 17.23 -1.76 -13.30
CA ASP A 45 15.85 -1.29 -13.12
C ASP A 45 15.01 -2.24 -12.27
N LEU A 46 15.29 -3.56 -12.34
CA LEU A 46 14.61 -4.56 -11.52
C LEU A 46 14.86 -4.36 -10.03
N GLU A 47 16.08 -4.01 -9.62
CA GLU A 47 16.42 -3.76 -8.21
C GLU A 47 15.64 -2.53 -7.70
N GLU A 48 15.61 -1.45 -8.47
CA GLU A 48 14.89 -0.21 -8.15
C GLU A 48 13.37 -0.43 -8.08
N LEU A 49 12.78 -1.08 -9.08
CA LEU A 49 11.35 -1.41 -9.07
C LEU A 49 10.99 -2.38 -7.94
N THR A 50 11.87 -3.33 -7.63
CA THR A 50 11.66 -4.25 -6.51
C THR A 50 11.66 -3.51 -5.18
N ALA A 51 12.53 -2.54 -4.99
CA ALA A 51 12.54 -1.69 -3.80
C ALA A 51 11.27 -0.83 -3.70
N ALA A 52 10.88 -0.17 -4.79
CA ALA A 52 9.70 0.71 -4.81
C ALA A 52 8.39 -0.08 -4.64
N TRP A 53 8.14 -1.08 -5.47
CA TRP A 53 6.90 -1.85 -5.42
C TRP A 53 6.80 -2.75 -4.19
N GLY A 54 7.92 -3.38 -3.81
CA GLY A 54 7.97 -4.20 -2.61
C GLY A 54 7.64 -3.39 -1.35
N SER A 55 8.19 -2.18 -1.24
CA SER A 55 7.88 -1.29 -0.12
C SER A 55 6.43 -0.79 -0.18
N LYS A 56 5.90 -0.50 -1.38
CA LYS A 56 4.49 -0.15 -1.56
C LYS A 56 3.58 -1.25 -1.03
N PHE A 57 3.83 -2.51 -1.41
CA PHE A 57 3.01 -3.64 -0.98
C PHE A 57 3.12 -3.92 0.52
N ASP A 58 4.32 -3.86 1.06
CA ASP A 58 4.52 -3.97 2.50
C ASP A 58 3.72 -2.91 3.26
N MET A 59 3.78 -1.65 2.81
CA MET A 59 3.07 -0.54 3.44
C MET A 59 1.55 -0.67 3.31
N LEU A 60 1.04 -1.11 2.16
CA LEU A 60 -0.38 -1.40 1.97
C LEU A 60 -0.83 -2.52 2.91
N ASN A 61 -0.08 -3.61 3.01
CA ASN A 61 -0.38 -4.69 3.93
C ASN A 61 -0.41 -4.21 5.39
N LEU A 62 0.54 -3.38 5.82
CA LEU A 62 0.53 -2.80 7.16
C LEU A 62 -0.72 -1.94 7.42
N GLN A 63 -1.10 -1.09 6.47
CA GLN A 63 -2.31 -0.27 6.58
C GLN A 63 -3.58 -1.13 6.63
N TRP A 64 -3.67 -2.16 5.80
CA TRP A 64 -4.83 -3.05 5.78
C TRP A 64 -4.95 -3.85 7.07
N ILE A 65 -3.86 -4.41 7.60
CA ILE A 65 -3.87 -5.08 8.91
C ILE A 65 -4.32 -4.11 10.00
N TYR A 66 -3.73 -2.91 10.04
CA TYR A 66 -4.08 -1.88 11.02
C TYR A 66 -5.56 -1.51 10.97
N ARG A 67 -6.07 -1.16 9.78
CA ARG A 67 -7.47 -0.77 9.59
C ARG A 67 -8.43 -1.89 9.93
N SER A 68 -8.14 -3.11 9.48
CA SER A 68 -8.95 -4.29 9.75
C SER A 68 -9.08 -4.58 11.24
N LYS A 69 -7.99 -4.42 12.01
CA LYS A 69 -8.01 -4.59 13.46
C LYS A 69 -8.65 -3.40 14.18
N ARG A 70 -8.29 -2.19 13.79
CA ARG A 70 -8.66 -0.98 14.53
C ARG A 70 -10.12 -0.59 14.34
N TYR A 71 -10.60 -0.65 13.10
CA TYR A 71 -11.91 -0.10 12.73
C TYR A 71 -12.95 -1.17 12.41
N TYR A 72 -12.52 -2.29 11.83
CA TYR A 72 -13.44 -3.31 11.34
C TYR A 72 -13.51 -4.54 12.23
N HIS A 73 -12.63 -4.69 13.22
CA HIS A 73 -12.58 -5.84 14.14
C HIS A 73 -12.62 -7.20 13.43
N MET A 74 -11.93 -7.30 12.29
CA MET A 74 -11.90 -8.49 11.46
C MET A 74 -11.11 -9.62 12.13
N THR A 75 -11.51 -10.86 11.87
CA THR A 75 -10.76 -12.05 12.29
C THR A 75 -9.44 -12.17 11.51
N SER A 76 -8.46 -12.89 12.06
CA SER A 76 -7.19 -13.13 11.38
C SER A 76 -7.38 -13.77 10.02
N ALA A 77 -8.33 -14.71 9.87
CA ALA A 77 -8.64 -15.34 8.59
C ALA A 77 -9.13 -14.34 7.53
N GLN A 78 -10.01 -13.42 7.92
CA GLN A 78 -10.49 -12.36 7.04
C GLN A 78 -9.36 -11.40 6.65
N ILE A 79 -8.48 -11.04 7.59
CA ILE A 79 -7.34 -10.18 7.31
C ILE A 79 -6.39 -10.85 6.31
N TYR A 80 -6.07 -12.14 6.50
CA TYR A 80 -5.21 -12.88 5.56
C TYR A 80 -5.76 -12.89 4.14
N ALA A 81 -7.09 -12.95 3.97
CA ALA A 81 -7.73 -12.93 2.66
C ALA A 81 -7.58 -11.58 1.92
N LEU A 82 -7.28 -10.50 2.64
CA LEU A 82 -7.08 -9.16 2.06
C LEU A 82 -5.63 -8.85 1.71
N LEU A 83 -4.65 -9.63 2.22
CA LEU A 83 -3.25 -9.27 2.08
C LEU A 83 -2.69 -9.56 0.70
N ILE A 84 -1.93 -8.61 0.17
CA ILE A 84 -1.12 -8.81 -1.03
C ILE A 84 -0.09 -9.91 -0.72
N PRO A 85 -0.02 -11.01 -1.52
CA PRO A 85 0.84 -12.14 -1.26
C PRO A 85 2.31 -11.87 -1.67
N VAL A 86 2.83 -10.71 -1.29
CA VAL A 86 4.19 -10.25 -1.56
C VAL A 86 4.85 -9.84 -0.26
N HIS A 87 6.08 -10.28 -0.06
CA HIS A 87 6.88 -9.97 1.13
C HIS A 87 8.24 -9.42 0.69
N HIS A 88 8.50 -8.15 0.96
CA HIS A 88 9.77 -7.50 0.62
C HIS A 88 10.64 -7.28 1.84
N ARG A 89 10.38 -6.27 2.65
CA ARG A 89 11.06 -5.99 3.93
C ARG A 89 10.29 -6.55 5.13
N LEU A 90 8.99 -6.76 4.96
CA LEU A 90 8.17 -7.48 5.93
C LEU A 90 8.17 -8.96 5.60
N LYS A 91 8.94 -9.72 6.36
CA LYS A 91 8.97 -11.19 6.23
C LYS A 91 7.62 -11.78 6.63
N LYS A 92 7.32 -12.96 6.09
CA LYS A 92 6.07 -13.68 6.34
C LYS A 92 5.76 -13.83 7.83
N ASP A 93 6.78 -14.12 8.64
CA ASP A 93 6.63 -14.31 10.08
C ASP A 93 6.22 -13.01 10.79
N VAL A 94 6.75 -11.87 10.35
CA VAL A 94 6.40 -10.55 10.87
C VAL A 94 4.96 -10.20 10.51
N VAL A 95 4.54 -10.42 9.27
CA VAL A 95 3.16 -10.23 8.83
C VAL A 95 2.22 -11.11 9.64
N LYS A 96 2.56 -12.40 9.84
CA LYS A 96 1.79 -13.31 10.66
C LYS A 96 1.63 -12.79 12.09
N ALA A 97 2.72 -12.39 12.74
CA ALA A 97 2.68 -11.86 14.10
C ALA A 97 1.79 -10.60 14.21
N LEU A 98 1.86 -9.69 13.23
CA LEU A 98 1.01 -8.49 13.18
C LEU A 98 -0.48 -8.83 13.01
N VAL A 99 -0.81 -9.80 12.14
CA VAL A 99 -2.20 -10.25 11.95
C VAL A 99 -2.73 -10.94 13.18
N GLU A 100 -1.93 -11.76 13.85
CA GLU A 100 -2.33 -12.55 15.01
C GLU A 100 -2.19 -11.80 16.35
N ALA A 101 -1.72 -10.54 16.34
CA ALA A 101 -1.62 -9.72 17.54
C ALA A 101 -2.98 -9.64 18.27
N GLU A 102 -3.00 -9.95 19.57
CA GLU A 102 -4.23 -10.04 20.35
C GLU A 102 -4.97 -8.70 20.51
N ASN A 103 -4.21 -7.62 20.54
CA ASN A 103 -4.75 -6.27 20.74
C ASN A 103 -3.85 -5.21 20.07
N MET A 104 -4.31 -3.96 20.06
CA MET A 104 -3.59 -2.85 19.42
C MET A 104 -2.27 -2.50 20.12
N SER A 105 -2.12 -2.79 21.42
CA SER A 105 -0.86 -2.60 22.13
C SER A 105 0.21 -3.59 21.64
N ALA A 106 -0.15 -4.87 21.53
CA ALA A 106 0.72 -5.91 20.99
C ALA A 106 1.08 -5.62 19.51
N PHE A 107 0.09 -5.17 18.71
CA PHE A 107 0.32 -4.74 17.34
C PHE A 107 1.33 -3.59 17.28
N SER A 108 1.20 -2.56 18.12
CA SER A 108 2.13 -1.43 18.17
C SER A 108 3.56 -1.87 18.48
N GLN A 109 3.73 -2.73 19.48
CA GLN A 109 5.06 -3.25 19.85
C GLN A 109 5.70 -4.06 18.71
N LEU A 110 4.91 -4.86 18.00
CA LEU A 110 5.40 -5.61 16.84
C LEU A 110 5.74 -4.68 15.66
N LEU A 111 4.93 -3.65 15.44
CA LEU A 111 5.17 -2.64 14.40
C LEU A 111 6.49 -1.91 14.62
N GLU A 112 6.82 -1.54 15.85
CA GLU A 112 8.08 -0.87 16.23
C GLU A 112 9.32 -1.74 15.96
N GLN A 113 9.16 -3.06 15.88
CA GLN A 113 10.23 -3.99 15.55
C GLN A 113 10.45 -4.18 14.04
N THR A 114 9.54 -3.68 13.21
CA THR A 114 9.62 -3.81 11.75
C THR A 114 10.80 -3.04 11.15
N TYR A 115 11.18 -3.42 9.94
CA TYR A 115 12.18 -2.68 9.15
C TYR A 115 11.83 -1.20 9.00
N TYR A 116 10.54 -0.88 8.75
CA TYR A 116 10.09 0.48 8.52
C TYR A 116 10.18 1.34 9.79
N ALA A 117 9.79 0.82 10.94
CA ALA A 117 9.90 1.53 12.20
C ALA A 117 11.35 1.80 12.61
N LYS A 118 12.26 0.86 12.33
CA LYS A 118 13.70 1.04 12.57
C LYS A 118 14.36 2.01 11.61
N ARG A 119 13.81 2.17 10.42
CA ARG A 119 14.37 3.03 9.36
C ARG A 119 13.84 4.45 9.38
N TYR A 120 12.63 4.65 9.89
CA TYR A 120 11.92 5.92 9.91
C TYR A 120 11.44 6.24 11.32
N ASP A 121 12.10 7.16 12.01
CA ASP A 121 11.89 7.46 13.44
C ASP A 121 10.45 7.85 13.80
N SER A 122 9.71 8.45 12.86
CA SER A 122 8.31 8.84 13.07
C SER A 122 7.30 7.73 12.75
N PHE A 123 7.75 6.53 12.39
CA PHE A 123 6.88 5.44 12.00
C PHE A 123 6.31 4.71 13.21
N LYS A 124 5.09 5.09 13.59
CA LYS A 124 4.34 4.52 14.71
C LYS A 124 2.90 4.20 14.29
N VAL A 125 2.15 3.54 15.14
CA VAL A 125 0.73 3.21 14.90
C VAL A 125 -0.09 4.44 14.55
N ASP A 126 0.08 5.52 15.30
CA ASP A 126 -0.70 6.76 15.10
C ASP A 126 -0.33 7.51 13.82
N THR A 127 0.85 7.26 13.27
CA THR A 127 1.35 7.90 12.05
C THR A 127 1.36 6.97 10.84
N LEU A 128 0.95 5.70 11.00
CA LEU A 128 1.05 4.66 9.97
C LEU A 128 0.45 5.10 8.63
N GLU A 129 -0.72 5.71 8.65
CA GLU A 129 -1.42 6.14 7.44
C GLU A 129 -0.77 7.36 6.76
N SER A 130 -0.34 8.35 7.56
CA SER A 130 0.31 9.55 7.05
C SER A 130 1.75 9.29 6.57
N MET A 131 2.44 8.32 7.16
CA MET A 131 3.82 7.98 6.80
C MET A 131 3.93 7.21 5.48
N TYR A 132 2.84 6.61 4.98
CA TYR A 132 2.87 5.91 3.68
C TYR A 132 3.39 6.81 2.56
N ALA A 133 2.77 7.97 2.39
CA ALA A 133 3.17 8.93 1.36
C ALA A 133 4.61 9.44 1.55
N ALA A 134 5.01 9.73 2.78
CA ALA A 134 6.36 10.18 3.11
C ALA A 134 7.43 9.11 2.79
N ILE A 135 7.16 7.85 3.15
CA ILE A 135 8.06 6.71 2.87
C ILE A 135 8.16 6.47 1.37
N MET A 136 7.04 6.44 0.66
CA MET A 136 7.04 6.26 -0.79
C MET A 136 7.78 7.37 -1.51
N LYS A 137 7.53 8.62 -1.13
CA LYS A 137 8.26 9.79 -1.66
C LYS A 137 9.77 9.67 -1.41
N HIS A 138 10.18 9.25 -0.22
CA HIS A 138 11.59 9.07 0.12
C HIS A 138 12.24 7.99 -0.76
N ILE A 139 11.60 6.82 -0.88
CA ILE A 139 12.12 5.70 -1.69
C ILE A 139 12.26 6.14 -3.15
N LEU A 140 11.20 6.66 -3.74
CA LEU A 140 11.19 7.04 -5.16
C LEU A 140 12.16 8.19 -5.46
N SER A 141 12.29 9.17 -4.56
CA SER A 141 13.25 10.26 -4.72
C SER A 141 14.70 9.80 -4.55
N SER A 142 14.96 8.79 -3.72
CA SER A 142 16.28 8.20 -3.56
C SER A 142 16.70 7.44 -4.82
N GLU A 143 15.85 6.58 -5.32
CA GLU A 143 16.12 5.75 -6.50
C GLU A 143 16.29 6.62 -7.77
N SER A 144 15.41 7.58 -8.00
CA SER A 144 15.49 8.47 -9.18
C SER A 144 16.71 9.39 -9.18
N ARG A 145 17.30 9.70 -8.01
CA ARG A 145 18.55 10.47 -7.94
C ARG A 145 19.79 9.64 -8.24
N GLN A 146 19.74 8.34 -7.95
CA GLN A 146 20.87 7.44 -8.24
C GLN A 146 20.99 7.18 -9.72
N ASP A 147 19.86 7.07 -10.45
CA ASP A 147 19.84 6.95 -11.90
C ASP A 147 18.70 7.77 -12.56
N PRO A 148 19.01 8.98 -13.04
CA PRO A 148 18.01 9.82 -13.71
C PRO A 148 17.43 9.24 -15.00
N TYR A 149 18.07 8.24 -15.59
CA TYR A 149 17.64 7.58 -16.83
C TYR A 149 16.97 6.22 -16.60
N SER A 150 16.73 5.87 -15.34
CA SER A 150 16.08 4.60 -14.96
C SER A 150 14.56 4.66 -15.05
N VAL A 151 13.93 3.48 -15.05
CA VAL A 151 12.48 3.32 -14.94
C VAL A 151 11.97 3.93 -13.62
N ALA A 152 12.78 3.96 -12.55
CA ALA A 152 12.42 4.61 -11.29
C ALA A 152 12.11 6.10 -11.46
N THR A 153 12.78 6.81 -12.35
CA THR A 153 12.48 8.22 -12.65
C THR A 153 11.09 8.39 -13.25
N ILE A 154 10.71 7.54 -14.20
CA ILE A 154 9.37 7.54 -14.80
C ILE A 154 8.32 7.19 -13.75
N TYR A 155 8.58 6.17 -12.94
CA TYR A 155 7.66 5.76 -11.88
C TYR A 155 7.51 6.86 -10.81
N SER A 156 8.59 7.50 -10.41
CA SER A 156 8.56 8.65 -9.49
C SER A 156 7.71 9.79 -10.07
N TYR A 157 7.88 10.11 -11.34
CA TYR A 157 7.07 11.14 -12.01
C TYR A 157 5.57 10.78 -12.01
N LEU A 158 5.21 9.55 -12.38
CA LEU A 158 3.82 9.10 -12.38
C LEU A 158 3.22 9.12 -10.97
N TYR A 159 3.95 8.68 -9.96
CA TYR A 159 3.53 8.73 -8.57
C TYR A 159 3.23 10.17 -8.11
N HIS A 160 4.14 11.12 -8.42
CA HIS A 160 3.90 12.52 -8.08
C HIS A 160 2.72 13.12 -8.83
N LYS A 161 2.51 12.72 -10.09
CA LYS A 161 1.34 13.17 -10.86
C LYS A 161 0.03 12.60 -10.33
N GLU A 162 0.00 11.35 -9.91
CA GLU A 162 -1.15 10.74 -9.24
C GLU A 162 -1.52 11.53 -7.96
N HIS A 163 -0.52 11.85 -7.12
CA HIS A 163 -0.74 12.68 -5.93
C HIS A 163 -1.25 14.08 -6.26
N GLU A 164 -0.68 14.72 -7.30
CA GLU A 164 -1.15 16.04 -7.73
C GLU A 164 -2.62 16.01 -8.16
N VAL A 165 -3.01 15.00 -8.94
CA VAL A 165 -4.41 14.81 -9.37
C VAL A 165 -5.32 14.57 -8.16
N ASN A 166 -4.93 13.70 -7.22
CA ASN A 166 -5.72 13.42 -6.02
C ASN A 166 -5.92 14.68 -5.16
N ARG A 167 -4.89 15.51 -5.00
CA ARG A 167 -4.99 16.79 -4.29
C ARG A 167 -5.94 17.76 -4.99
N LEU A 168 -5.92 17.81 -6.32
CA LEU A 168 -6.87 18.63 -7.09
C LEU A 168 -8.31 18.13 -6.94
N ILE A 169 -8.53 16.81 -6.95
CA ILE A 169 -9.85 16.21 -6.72
C ILE A 169 -10.35 16.60 -5.33
N ILE A 170 -9.53 16.43 -4.29
CA ILE A 170 -9.91 16.82 -2.92
C ILE A 170 -10.24 18.33 -2.84
N ALA A 171 -9.42 19.17 -3.46
CA ALA A 171 -9.68 20.61 -3.49
C ALA A 171 -11.03 20.94 -4.14
N LEU A 172 -11.34 20.30 -5.27
CA LEU A 172 -12.62 20.49 -5.97
C LEU A 172 -13.80 19.96 -5.15
N GLU A 173 -13.65 18.84 -4.45
CA GLU A 173 -14.66 18.32 -3.54
C GLU A 173 -14.89 19.26 -2.35
N CYS A 174 -13.83 19.80 -1.76
CA CYS A 174 -13.94 20.81 -0.70
C CYS A 174 -14.75 22.04 -1.17
N VAL A 175 -14.50 22.52 -2.38
CA VAL A 175 -15.28 23.62 -2.97
C VAL A 175 -16.73 23.20 -3.18
N ARG A 176 -16.98 22.00 -3.72
CA ARG A 176 -18.32 21.46 -3.95
C ARG A 176 -19.14 21.37 -2.66
N TYR A 177 -18.50 20.93 -1.57
CA TYR A 177 -19.15 20.80 -0.26
C TYR A 177 -19.09 22.07 0.58
N ARG A 178 -18.57 23.19 0.04
CA ARG A 178 -18.45 24.49 0.72
C ARG A 178 -17.68 24.41 2.04
N ILE A 179 -16.65 23.57 2.08
CA ILE A 179 -15.72 23.46 3.21
C ILE A 179 -14.88 24.73 3.27
N SER A 180 -14.57 25.20 4.49
CA SER A 180 -13.74 26.39 4.69
C SER A 180 -12.33 26.21 4.10
N ALA A 181 -11.68 27.29 3.69
CA ALA A 181 -10.34 27.23 3.11
C ALA A 181 -9.31 26.60 4.06
N ASP A 182 -9.38 26.91 5.35
CA ASP A 182 -8.47 26.37 6.35
C ASP A 182 -8.65 24.85 6.52
N GLU A 183 -9.88 24.39 6.55
CA GLU A 183 -10.20 22.95 6.65
C GLU A 183 -9.83 22.22 5.35
N ALA A 184 -10.10 22.81 4.19
CA ALA A 184 -9.70 22.28 2.89
C ALA A 184 -8.17 22.11 2.80
N MET A 185 -7.41 23.09 3.25
CA MET A 185 -5.93 23.00 3.30
C MET A 185 -5.44 21.88 4.21
N GLN A 186 -6.13 21.61 5.33
CA GLN A 186 -5.80 20.47 6.20
C GLN A 186 -6.06 19.13 5.51
N HIS A 187 -7.14 19.00 4.74
CA HIS A 187 -7.42 17.78 3.97
C HIS A 187 -6.39 17.56 2.86
N ILE A 188 -6.06 18.62 2.10
CA ILE A 188 -5.07 18.57 1.02
C ILE A 188 -3.66 18.23 1.57
N ALA A 189 -3.30 18.73 2.75
CA ALA A 189 -1.99 18.48 3.34
C ALA A 189 -1.81 17.03 3.85
N LYS A 190 -2.90 16.30 4.12
CA LYS A 190 -2.87 14.89 4.57
C LYS A 190 -2.75 13.90 3.41
N THR A 191 -2.93 14.34 2.17
CA THR A 191 -2.82 13.55 0.94
C THR A 191 -1.45 13.73 0.29
#